data_e2a90c40805c4bb0ac5d7e65c2ccfbd7
#
_entry.id   e2a90c40805c4bb0ac5d7e65c2ccfbd7
#
_cell.length_a   1.000
_cell.length_b   1.000
_cell.length_c   1.000
_cell.angle_alpha   90.00
_cell.angle_beta   90.00
_cell.angle_gamma   90.00
#
_symmetry.space_group_name_H-M   'P 1'
#
loop_
_entity.id
_entity.type
_entity.pdbx_description
1 polymer ?
#
loop_
_entity_poly.entity_id
_entity_poly.type
_entity_poly.pdbx_seq_one_letter_code
_entity_poly.pdbx_strand_id
1 'polypeptide(L)'
;MELFTTVDVIGQGLPLLMPKGAKIIQKLQRWIEDEEDYNRGYMRTKTPFLAKSDLYKISGHWDHYKEGMFVLGEEEKGKEVLALRPMTCPFQYYIYKASQKSYRDLPCRYSETSTLFRNEDSGEMHGLTR
;
A
#
# COMPACT_ATOMS: atom_id res chain seq x y z
N MET A 1 22.64 15.05 7.47
CA MET A 1 21.77 15.46 6.33
C MET A 1 20.34 15.31 6.80
N GLU A 2 19.57 16.38 6.90
CA GLU A 2 18.18 16.32 7.40
C GLU A 2 17.24 15.85 6.30
N LEU A 3 17.04 14.55 6.19
CA LEU A 3 16.13 13.95 5.21
C LEU A 3 14.74 13.71 5.79
N PHE A 4 14.67 13.33 7.05
CA PHE A 4 13.43 13.10 7.78
C PHE A 4 13.61 13.40 9.27
N THR A 5 12.50 13.53 9.96
CA THR A 5 12.44 13.63 11.42
C THR A 5 11.23 12.87 11.95
N THR A 6 11.27 12.54 13.23
CA THR A 6 10.14 11.95 13.96
C THR A 6 9.73 12.88 15.09
N VAL A 7 8.46 12.94 15.41
CA VAL A 7 7.91 13.80 16.46
C VAL A 7 6.95 12.97 17.30
N ASP A 8 7.15 12.97 18.62
CA ASP A 8 6.38 12.12 19.54
C ASP A 8 4.87 12.36 19.48
N VAL A 9 4.44 13.61 19.29
CA VAL A 9 3.02 13.95 19.18
C VAL A 9 2.35 13.37 17.93
N ILE A 10 3.14 13.02 16.90
CA ILE A 10 2.63 12.36 15.69
C ILE A 10 2.61 10.84 15.88
N GLY A 11 3.64 10.32 16.53
CA GLY A 11 3.76 8.89 16.84
C GLY A 11 5.06 8.27 16.34
N GLN A 12 5.43 7.18 16.98
CA GLN A 12 6.59 6.40 16.59
C GLN A 12 6.33 5.68 15.26
N GLY A 13 7.37 5.56 14.41
CA GLY A 13 7.25 4.91 13.11
C GLY A 13 6.52 5.73 12.04
N LEU A 14 6.19 7.00 12.33
CA LEU A 14 5.53 7.93 11.41
C LEU A 14 6.46 9.10 11.06
N PRO A 15 7.47 8.89 10.19
CA PRO A 15 8.45 9.92 9.87
C PRO A 15 7.86 11.04 9.02
N LEU A 16 8.29 12.26 9.30
CA LEU A 16 8.07 13.43 8.47
C LEU A 16 9.24 13.56 7.50
N LEU A 17 8.98 13.49 6.21
CA LEU A 17 9.99 13.77 5.21
C LEU A 17 10.26 15.27 5.14
N MET A 18 11.50 15.67 5.39
CA MET A 18 11.95 17.03 5.22
C MET A 18 12.10 17.38 3.73
N PRO A 19 12.18 18.65 3.34
CA PRO A 19 12.18 19.05 1.92
C PRO A 19 13.21 18.32 1.05
N LYS A 20 14.41 18.07 1.57
CA LYS A 20 15.43 17.30 0.84
C LYS A 20 15.06 15.84 0.67
N GLY A 21 14.53 15.19 1.73
CA GLY A 21 14.05 13.82 1.67
C GLY A 21 12.87 13.66 0.73
N ALA A 22 11.88 14.55 0.85
CA ALA A 22 10.72 14.56 -0.03
C ALA A 22 11.12 14.72 -1.51
N LYS A 23 12.15 15.56 -1.78
CA LYS A 23 12.67 15.75 -3.15
C LYS A 23 13.34 14.50 -3.71
N ILE A 24 14.06 13.76 -2.88
CA ILE A 24 14.66 12.46 -3.29
C ILE A 24 13.55 11.46 -3.62
N ILE A 25 12.59 11.29 -2.73
CA ILE A 25 11.45 10.37 -2.95
C ILE A 25 10.69 10.75 -4.23
N GLN A 26 10.41 12.04 -4.44
CA GLN A 26 9.74 12.51 -5.65
C GLN A 26 10.50 12.15 -6.93
N LYS A 27 11.83 12.26 -6.93
CA LYS A 27 12.65 11.89 -8.09
C LYS A 27 12.64 10.39 -8.35
N LEU A 28 12.76 9.58 -7.30
CA LEU A 28 12.69 8.12 -7.41
C LEU A 28 11.32 7.66 -7.89
N GLN A 29 10.25 8.25 -7.37
CA GLN A 29 8.90 7.96 -7.78
C GLN A 29 8.69 8.27 -9.26
N ARG A 30 9.06 9.46 -9.72
CA ARG A 30 8.96 9.83 -11.14
C ARG A 30 9.76 8.89 -12.03
N TRP A 31 10.97 8.56 -11.62
CA TRP A 31 11.81 7.65 -12.40
C TRP A 31 11.17 6.27 -12.56
N ILE A 32 10.69 5.65 -11.48
CA ILE A 32 10.08 4.32 -11.57
C ILE A 32 8.74 4.34 -12.32
N GLU A 33 7.95 5.41 -12.15
CA GLU A 33 6.70 5.58 -12.89
C GLU A 33 6.93 5.72 -14.39
N ASP A 34 7.92 6.51 -14.81
CA ASP A 34 8.31 6.63 -16.21
C ASP A 34 8.82 5.29 -16.78
N GLU A 35 9.63 4.56 -16.02
CA GLU A 35 10.12 3.24 -16.41
C GLU A 35 8.99 2.23 -16.60
N GLU A 36 8.02 2.20 -15.68
CA GLU A 36 6.88 1.30 -15.77
C GLU A 36 5.94 1.66 -16.92
N ASP A 37 5.53 2.92 -17.01
CA ASP A 37 4.49 3.36 -17.95
C ASP A 37 5.01 3.40 -19.39
N TYR A 38 6.16 4.01 -19.64
CA TYR A 38 6.66 4.23 -21.00
C TYR A 38 7.54 3.08 -21.50
N ASN A 39 8.42 2.54 -20.67
CA ASN A 39 9.38 1.56 -21.13
C ASN A 39 8.86 0.12 -21.04
N ARG A 40 7.95 -0.16 -20.09
CA ARG A 40 7.46 -1.51 -19.82
C ARG A 40 5.98 -1.73 -20.07
N GLY A 41 5.24 -0.69 -20.44
CA GLY A 41 3.84 -0.76 -20.82
C GLY A 41 2.89 -1.16 -19.67
N TYR A 42 3.20 -0.74 -18.44
CA TYR A 42 2.26 -0.91 -17.33
C TYR A 42 1.13 0.11 -17.42
N MET A 43 -0.05 -0.32 -17.03
CA MET A 43 -1.23 0.53 -16.91
C MET A 43 -1.36 0.99 -15.47
N ARG A 44 -1.37 2.30 -15.27
CA ARG A 44 -1.47 2.88 -13.93
C ARG A 44 -2.86 2.73 -13.37
N THR A 45 -2.92 2.29 -12.12
CA THR A 45 -4.16 2.15 -11.37
C THR A 45 -4.11 2.98 -10.09
N LYS A 46 -5.26 3.19 -9.47
CA LYS A 46 -5.38 3.84 -8.18
C LYS A 46 -6.50 3.18 -7.38
N THR A 47 -6.19 2.78 -6.16
CA THR A 47 -7.11 2.06 -5.30
C THR A 47 -7.25 2.73 -3.93
N PRO A 48 -8.34 2.49 -3.18
CA PRO A 48 -8.56 3.08 -1.87
C PRO A 48 -7.55 2.60 -0.82
N PHE A 49 -7.37 3.37 0.24
CA PHE A 49 -6.54 3.00 1.39
C PHE A 49 -7.21 2.05 2.37
N LEU A 50 -8.54 2.07 2.40
CA LEU A 50 -9.40 1.31 3.29
C LEU A 50 -10.18 0.27 2.51
N ALA A 51 -10.35 -0.89 3.12
CA ALA A 51 -11.27 -1.92 2.64
C ALA A 51 -11.93 -2.64 3.82
N LYS A 52 -13.02 -3.33 3.54
CA LYS A 52 -13.63 -4.27 4.47
C LYS A 52 -12.66 -5.41 4.78
N SER A 53 -12.72 -5.91 6.00
CA SER A 53 -11.89 -7.07 6.41
C SER A 53 -12.08 -8.29 5.49
N ASP A 54 -13.24 -8.42 4.85
CA ASP A 54 -13.56 -9.50 3.92
C ASP A 54 -12.58 -9.58 2.74
N LEU A 55 -12.12 -8.44 2.22
CA LEU A 55 -11.10 -8.43 1.16
C LEU A 55 -9.84 -9.17 1.61
N TYR A 56 -9.40 -8.90 2.83
CA TYR A 56 -8.16 -9.46 3.39
C TYR A 56 -8.35 -10.92 3.85
N LYS A 57 -9.57 -11.31 4.22
CA LYS A 57 -9.93 -12.71 4.49
C LYS A 57 -9.86 -13.53 3.20
N ILE A 58 -10.46 -13.04 2.12
CA ILE A 58 -10.42 -13.71 0.79
C ILE A 58 -8.99 -13.84 0.27
N SER A 59 -8.15 -12.86 0.48
CA SER A 59 -6.76 -12.86 0.02
C SER A 59 -5.79 -13.58 0.96
N GLY A 60 -6.25 -14.06 2.13
CA GLY A 60 -5.44 -14.73 3.15
C GLY A 60 -4.60 -13.81 4.03
N HIS A 61 -4.62 -12.49 3.78
CA HIS A 61 -3.83 -11.55 4.59
C HIS A 61 -4.36 -11.41 6.01
N TRP A 62 -5.67 -11.58 6.23
CA TRP A 62 -6.28 -11.45 7.54
C TRP A 62 -5.75 -12.47 8.53
N ASP A 63 -5.63 -13.72 8.11
CA ASP A 63 -5.22 -14.82 8.99
C ASP A 63 -3.73 -14.77 9.34
N HIS A 64 -2.91 -14.25 8.43
CA HIS A 64 -1.45 -14.27 8.57
C HIS A 64 -0.85 -12.94 9.03
N TYR A 65 -1.53 -11.81 8.81
CA TYR A 65 -0.96 -10.48 9.01
C TYR A 65 -1.85 -9.53 9.82
N LYS A 66 -2.92 -10.01 10.44
CA LYS A 66 -3.87 -9.17 11.18
C LYS A 66 -3.18 -8.31 12.24
N GLU A 67 -2.20 -8.86 12.95
CA GLU A 67 -1.45 -8.15 13.99
C GLU A 67 -0.64 -6.97 13.44
N GLY A 68 -0.16 -7.07 12.20
CA GLY A 68 0.52 -6.01 11.49
C GLY A 68 -0.40 -5.05 10.73
N MET A 69 -1.71 -5.14 10.89
CA MET A 69 -2.69 -4.29 10.20
C MET A 69 -3.33 -3.28 11.15
N PHE A 70 -3.58 -2.06 10.65
CA PHE A 70 -4.42 -1.09 11.35
C PHE A 70 -5.89 -1.39 11.09
N VAL A 71 -6.58 -1.87 12.09
CA VAL A 71 -8.00 -2.25 12.05
C VAL A 71 -8.85 -1.14 12.65
N LEU A 72 -9.90 -0.75 11.96
CA LEU A 72 -10.86 0.27 12.40
C LEU A 72 -12.17 -0.39 12.80
N GLY A 73 -12.52 -0.25 14.07
CA GLY A 73 -13.69 -0.86 14.67
C GLY A 73 -13.36 -2.14 15.44
N GLU A 74 -14.35 -2.63 16.15
CA GLU A 74 -14.27 -3.88 16.92
C GLU A 74 -14.98 -5.00 16.17
N GLU A 75 -14.40 -6.18 16.19
CA GLU A 75 -14.97 -7.39 15.61
C GLU A 75 -16.12 -7.93 16.51
N GLU A 76 -17.18 -7.15 16.61
CA GLU A 76 -18.42 -7.61 17.24
C GLU A 76 -19.27 -8.38 16.23
N LYS A 77 -20.05 -9.37 16.71
CA LYS A 77 -20.97 -10.14 15.86
C LYS A 77 -21.90 -9.22 15.06
N GLY A 78 -21.76 -9.23 13.74
CA GLY A 78 -22.64 -8.51 12.81
C GLY A 78 -22.21 -7.08 12.44
N LYS A 79 -21.10 -6.58 12.98
CA LYS A 79 -20.54 -5.28 12.56
C LYS A 79 -19.45 -5.46 11.49
N GLU A 80 -19.48 -4.59 10.50
CA GLU A 80 -18.48 -4.52 9.45
C GLU A 80 -17.19 -3.88 10.00
N VAL A 81 -16.06 -4.53 9.80
CA VAL A 81 -14.75 -4.04 10.19
C VAL A 81 -13.98 -3.60 8.97
N LEU A 82 -13.40 -2.41 9.04
CA LEU A 82 -12.53 -1.86 8.01
C LEU A 82 -11.06 -1.98 8.45
N ALA A 83 -10.15 -2.06 7.48
CA ALA A 83 -8.73 -2.01 7.76
C ALA A 83 -7.98 -1.19 6.72
N LEU A 84 -6.91 -0.53 7.16
CA LEU A 84 -5.95 0.11 6.27
C LEU A 84 -5.14 -0.96 5.54
N ARG A 85 -4.88 -0.73 4.27
CA ARG A 85 -4.21 -1.73 3.42
C ARG A 85 -2.74 -1.92 3.79
N PRO A 86 -2.30 -3.15 4.05
CA PRO A 86 -0.88 -3.47 4.17
C PRO A 86 -0.22 -3.71 2.81
N MET A 87 -1.03 -3.94 1.77
CA MET A 87 -0.62 -4.20 0.38
C MET A 87 -1.67 -3.70 -0.61
N THR A 88 -1.26 -3.44 -1.84
CA THR A 88 -2.16 -3.05 -2.95
C THR A 88 -2.68 -4.25 -3.74
N CYS A 89 -1.99 -5.39 -3.70
CA CYS A 89 -2.30 -6.57 -4.52
C CYS A 89 -3.75 -7.04 -4.45
N PRO A 90 -4.41 -7.14 -3.28
CA PRO A 90 -5.79 -7.58 -3.20
C PRO A 90 -6.76 -6.72 -4.02
N PHE A 91 -6.51 -5.40 -4.06
CA PHE A 91 -7.32 -4.47 -4.86
C PHE A 91 -7.10 -4.63 -6.35
N GLN A 92 -5.85 -4.92 -6.77
CA GLN A 92 -5.50 -5.09 -8.18
C GLN A 92 -6.21 -6.31 -8.79
N TYR A 93 -6.45 -7.36 -8.01
CA TYR A 93 -7.23 -8.51 -8.48
C TYR A 93 -8.67 -8.11 -8.85
N TYR A 94 -9.28 -7.19 -8.12
CA TYR A 94 -10.62 -6.69 -8.45
C TYR A 94 -10.63 -5.76 -9.65
N ILE A 95 -9.58 -4.98 -9.87
CA ILE A 95 -9.41 -4.23 -11.13
C ILE A 95 -9.33 -5.19 -12.31
N TYR A 96 -8.55 -6.26 -12.19
CA TYR A 96 -8.48 -7.28 -13.24
C TYR A 96 -9.85 -7.94 -13.50
N LYS A 97 -10.60 -8.27 -12.44
CA LYS A 97 -11.94 -8.89 -12.53
C LYS A 97 -13.04 -7.94 -12.99
N ALA A 98 -12.82 -6.63 -12.98
CA ALA A 98 -13.84 -5.64 -13.32
C ALA A 98 -14.31 -5.72 -14.78
N SER A 99 -13.52 -6.32 -15.65
CA SER A 99 -13.90 -6.60 -17.04
C SER A 99 -13.55 -8.03 -17.42
N GLN A 100 -14.40 -8.62 -18.27
CA GLN A 100 -14.11 -9.94 -18.80
C GLN A 100 -12.87 -9.89 -19.68
N LYS A 101 -11.94 -10.83 -19.45
CA LYS A 101 -10.69 -10.96 -20.18
C LYS A 101 -10.69 -12.23 -21.01
N SER A 102 -10.08 -12.14 -22.20
CA SER A 102 -9.70 -13.31 -22.99
C SER A 102 -8.19 -13.55 -22.92
N TYR A 103 -7.73 -14.69 -23.40
CA TYR A 103 -6.30 -14.96 -23.47
C TYR A 103 -5.53 -13.95 -24.34
N ARG A 104 -6.23 -13.27 -25.26
CA ARG A 104 -5.64 -12.25 -26.14
C ARG A 104 -5.35 -10.93 -25.40
N ASP A 105 -5.99 -10.72 -24.25
CA ASP A 105 -5.80 -9.53 -23.44
C ASP A 105 -4.60 -9.66 -22.50
N LEU A 106 -3.96 -10.82 -22.48
CA LEU A 106 -2.80 -11.14 -21.65
C LEU A 106 -1.47 -10.94 -22.39
N PRO A 107 -0.43 -10.53 -21.68
CA PRO A 107 -0.37 -10.23 -20.25
C PRO A 107 -0.93 -8.86 -19.92
N CYS A 108 -1.70 -8.76 -18.81
CA CYS A 108 -2.08 -7.48 -18.21
C CYS A 108 -1.01 -7.05 -17.19
N ARG A 109 -0.54 -5.83 -17.31
CA ARG A 109 0.45 -5.26 -16.39
C ARG A 109 -0.14 -4.02 -15.72
N TYR A 110 -0.29 -4.08 -14.40
CA TYR A 110 -0.79 -2.96 -13.60
C TYR A 110 0.31 -2.47 -12.65
N SER A 111 0.34 -1.17 -12.42
CA SER A 111 1.22 -0.56 -11.43
C SER A 111 0.47 0.48 -10.60
N GLU A 112 0.88 0.62 -9.36
CA GLU A 112 0.36 1.64 -8.46
C GLU A 112 1.45 2.12 -7.51
N THR A 113 1.66 3.43 -7.49
CA THR A 113 2.50 4.08 -6.48
C THR A 113 1.58 4.69 -5.44
N SER A 114 1.61 4.14 -4.23
CA SER A 114 0.72 4.58 -3.18
C SER A 114 1.19 4.18 -1.78
N THR A 115 0.56 4.76 -0.79
CA THR A 115 0.88 4.52 0.62
C THR A 115 0.33 3.18 1.10
N LEU A 116 1.14 2.45 1.83
CA LEU A 116 0.79 1.25 2.59
C LEU A 116 0.85 1.54 4.07
N PHE A 117 0.11 0.79 4.85
CA PHE A 117 -0.01 0.97 6.29
C PHE A 117 0.28 -0.36 6.99
N ARG A 118 1.34 -0.40 7.78
CA ARG A 118 1.71 -1.57 8.56
C ARG A 118 2.02 -1.16 9.98
N ASN A 119 1.42 -1.86 10.94
CA ASN A 119 1.73 -1.72 12.35
C ASN A 119 2.95 -2.60 12.65
N GLU A 120 4.14 -2.03 12.49
CA GLU A 120 5.41 -2.73 12.66
C GLU A 120 5.86 -2.64 14.12
N ASP A 121 6.47 -3.72 14.62
CA ASP A 121 7.05 -3.72 15.95
C ASP A 121 8.31 -2.86 16.04
N SER A 122 8.64 -2.44 17.26
CA SER A 122 9.81 -1.62 17.50
C SER A 122 11.09 -2.36 17.09
N GLY A 123 11.88 -1.75 16.20
CA GLY A 123 13.14 -2.30 15.70
C GLY A 123 13.05 -3.07 14.38
N GLU A 124 11.87 -3.31 13.85
CA GLU A 124 11.70 -3.95 12.53
C GLU A 124 12.05 -3.03 11.36
N MET A 125 11.93 -1.71 11.57
CA MET A 125 12.24 -0.73 10.54
C MET A 125 13.66 -0.17 10.71
N HIS A 126 14.42 -0.22 9.63
CA HIS A 126 15.74 0.37 9.55
C HIS A 126 15.80 1.41 8.43
N GLY A 127 16.22 2.64 8.79
CA GLY A 127 16.34 3.74 7.84
C GLY A 127 15.00 4.17 7.23
N LEU A 128 14.95 4.30 5.92
CA LEU A 128 13.76 4.73 5.15
C LEU A 128 13.06 3.57 4.42
N THR A 129 13.18 2.34 4.92
CA THR A 129 12.71 1.15 4.21
C THR A 129 11.18 1.01 4.13
N ARG A 130 10.46 1.71 5.00
CA ARG A 130 8.98 1.69 4.98
C ARG A 130 8.35 2.97 5.47
#